data_027f6cf7dad993735aac3fe43bfde9a5
#
_entry.id   027f6cf7dad993735aac3fe43bfde9a5
#
_cell.length_a   1.000
_cell.length_b   1.000
_cell.length_c   1.000
_cell.angle_alpha   90.00
_cell.angle_beta   90.00
_cell.angle_gamma   90.00
#
_symmetry.space_group_name_H-M   'P 1'
#
loop_
_entity.id
_entity.type
_entity.pdbx_description
1 polymer ?
#
loop_
_entity_poly.entity_id
_entity_poly.type
_entity_poly.pdbx_seq_one_letter_code
_entity_poly.pdbx_strand_id
1 'polypeptide(L)'
;VLECIGGKIFKESYELLSPMGRMIVYGSANFTPSSHTLNPFVALMYYLTRPKIDPLSMISENKSIMGFNLIWLWDHLHILRTYFDDLWKISSEPQHIGRVYDWNHMHKALNEFQSGKTIGKIVIRL
;
A
#
# COMPACT_ATOMS: atom_id res chain seq x y z
N VAL A 1 2.02 12.00 -1.81
CA VAL A 1 2.37 10.64 -2.26
C VAL A 1 1.59 9.62 -1.44
N LEU A 2 1.07 8.56 -2.08
CA LEU A 2 0.52 7.38 -1.43
C LEU A 2 1.56 6.26 -1.56
N GLU A 3 2.01 5.71 -0.44
CA GLU A 3 3.13 4.77 -0.39
C GLU A 3 2.72 3.47 0.32
N CYS A 4 2.93 2.33 -0.34
CA CYS A 4 2.59 1.01 0.20
C CYS A 4 3.67 -0.07 -0.05
N ILE A 5 4.82 0.31 -0.61
CA ILE A 5 5.89 -0.61 -1.01
C ILE A 5 6.92 -0.76 0.10
N GLY A 6 7.40 0.38 0.63
CA GLY A 6 8.45 0.40 1.64
C GLY A 6 9.87 0.38 1.07
N GLY A 7 10.86 0.19 1.94
CA GLY A 7 12.27 0.05 1.58
C GLY A 7 12.83 1.23 0.78
N LYS A 8 13.47 0.93 -0.34
CA LYS A 8 14.10 1.93 -1.22
C LYS A 8 13.07 2.90 -1.82
N ILE A 9 11.91 2.39 -2.25
CA ILE A 9 10.84 3.21 -2.84
C ILE A 9 10.32 4.25 -1.85
N PHE A 10 10.13 3.85 -0.58
CA PHE A 10 9.77 4.78 0.48
C PHE A 10 10.78 5.92 0.60
N LYS A 11 12.08 5.61 0.64
CA LYS A 11 13.14 6.60 0.77
C LYS A 11 13.15 7.58 -0.41
N GLU A 12 13.14 7.07 -1.63
CA GLU A 12 13.11 7.89 -2.84
C GLU A 12 11.84 8.75 -2.93
N SER A 13 10.69 8.19 -2.57
CA SER A 13 9.42 8.93 -2.52
C SER A 13 9.45 10.08 -1.52
N TYR A 14 10.08 9.87 -0.36
CA TYR A 14 10.24 10.92 0.64
C TYR A 14 11.19 12.04 0.17
N GLU A 15 12.32 11.67 -0.43
CA GLU A 15 13.30 12.62 -0.97
C GLU A 15 12.69 13.53 -2.04
N LEU A 16 11.84 12.96 -2.89
CA LEU A 16 11.13 13.68 -3.98
C LEU A 16 9.98 14.57 -3.52
N LEU A 17 9.57 14.52 -2.25
CA LEU A 17 8.53 15.41 -1.75
C LEU A 17 9.00 16.87 -1.83
N SER A 18 8.17 17.71 -2.38
CA SER A 18 8.33 19.16 -2.31
C SER A 18 8.15 19.68 -0.87
N PRO A 19 8.62 20.88 -0.52
CA PRO A 19 8.25 21.53 0.73
C PRO A 19 6.71 21.55 0.90
N MET A 20 6.21 21.32 2.10
CA MET A 20 4.80 21.14 2.44
C MET A 20 4.19 19.83 1.86
N GLY A 21 4.99 18.98 1.23
CA GLY A 21 4.57 17.69 0.70
C GLY A 21 4.19 16.71 1.80
N ARG A 22 3.23 15.83 1.49
CA ARG A 22 2.72 14.82 2.41
C ARG A 22 2.88 13.43 1.81
N MET A 23 3.38 12.50 2.59
CA MET A 23 3.43 11.08 2.26
C MET A 23 2.53 10.30 3.20
N ILE A 24 1.61 9.53 2.65
CA ILE A 24 0.71 8.65 3.41
C ILE A 24 1.19 7.22 3.19
N VAL A 25 1.63 6.57 4.27
CA VAL A 25 2.13 5.20 4.27
C VAL A 25 1.01 4.29 4.76
N TYR A 26 0.51 3.41 3.88
CA TYR A 26 -0.63 2.55 4.20
C TYR A 26 -0.35 1.06 3.99
N GLY A 27 0.89 0.70 3.71
CA GLY A 27 1.31 -0.68 3.53
C GLY A 27 2.82 -0.82 3.49
N SER A 28 3.28 -2.06 3.31
CA SER A 28 4.70 -2.38 3.18
C SER A 28 4.86 -3.68 2.39
N ALA A 29 4.63 -3.61 1.07
CA ALA A 29 4.64 -4.77 0.18
C ALA A 29 6.00 -5.50 0.17
N ASN A 30 7.10 -4.78 0.44
CA ASN A 30 8.43 -5.38 0.56
C ASN A 30 8.56 -6.40 1.72
N PHE A 31 7.67 -6.35 2.72
CA PHE A 31 7.61 -7.35 3.78
C PHE A 31 6.75 -8.56 3.41
N THR A 32 6.05 -8.51 2.28
CA THR A 32 5.24 -9.63 1.80
C THR A 32 6.14 -10.55 0.97
N PRO A 33 6.36 -11.80 1.40
CA PRO A 33 7.23 -12.71 0.67
C PRO A 33 6.63 -13.04 -0.69
N SER A 34 7.44 -12.99 -1.73
CA SER A 34 7.08 -13.43 -3.08
C SER A 34 7.08 -14.98 -3.22
N SER A 35 7.55 -15.68 -2.21
CA SER A 35 7.60 -17.14 -2.15
C SER A 35 6.83 -17.70 -0.96
N HIS A 36 6.35 -18.93 -1.06
CA HIS A 36 5.61 -19.61 0.00
C HIS A 36 6.41 -19.87 1.30
N THR A 37 7.72 -19.61 1.29
CA THR A 37 8.60 -19.79 2.45
C THR A 37 9.15 -18.46 2.91
N LEU A 38 8.79 -18.08 4.14
CA LEU A 38 9.41 -16.96 4.85
C LEU A 38 10.85 -17.35 5.22
N ASN A 39 11.83 -16.68 4.65
CA ASN A 39 13.20 -16.78 5.12
C ASN A 39 13.38 -15.81 6.30
N PRO A 40 13.55 -16.29 7.55
CA PRO A 40 13.62 -15.44 8.73
C PRO A 40 14.83 -14.49 8.71
N PHE A 41 15.91 -14.89 8.07
CA PHE A 41 17.09 -14.04 7.91
C PHE A 41 16.81 -12.86 6.98
N VAL A 42 16.12 -13.08 5.88
CA VAL A 42 15.70 -12.02 4.96
C VAL A 42 14.74 -11.06 5.64
N ALA A 43 13.77 -11.58 6.39
CA ALA A 43 12.82 -10.76 7.15
C ALA A 43 13.55 -9.88 8.20
N LEU A 44 14.53 -10.45 8.91
CA LEU A 44 15.37 -9.71 9.86
C LEU A 44 16.16 -8.60 9.15
N MET A 45 16.77 -8.89 8.01
CA MET A 45 17.51 -7.88 7.23
C MET A 45 16.61 -6.74 6.78
N TYR A 46 15.41 -7.03 6.27
CA TYR A 46 14.42 -5.99 5.93
C TYR A 46 14.04 -5.14 7.15
N TYR A 47 13.84 -5.78 8.30
CA TYR A 47 13.53 -5.07 9.53
C TYR A 47 14.66 -4.13 9.97
N LEU A 48 15.91 -4.59 9.91
CA LEU A 48 17.09 -3.80 10.31
C LEU A 48 17.38 -2.65 9.33
N THR A 49 17.13 -2.88 8.04
CA THR A 49 17.40 -1.89 6.97
C THR A 49 16.18 -1.02 6.64
N ARG A 50 15.08 -1.15 7.41
CA ARG A 50 13.90 -0.32 7.16
C ARG A 50 14.25 1.17 7.21
N PRO A 51 13.62 2.02 6.40
CA PRO A 51 13.82 3.46 6.44
C PRO A 51 13.52 4.01 7.83
N LYS A 52 14.41 4.87 8.32
CA LYS A 52 14.22 5.62 9.57
C LYS A 52 13.94 7.07 9.20
N ILE A 53 13.00 7.67 9.88
CA ILE A 53 12.64 9.07 9.71
C ILE A 53 13.21 9.84 10.89
N ASP A 54 13.93 10.90 10.58
CA ASP A 54 14.40 11.85 11.57
C ASP A 54 13.41 13.03 11.63
N PRO A 55 12.73 13.23 12.77
CA PRO A 55 11.80 14.35 12.94
C PRO A 55 12.44 15.72 12.75
N LEU A 56 13.73 15.87 13.06
CA LEU A 56 14.43 17.15 12.87
C LEU A 56 14.61 17.48 11.38
N SER A 57 14.91 16.48 10.55
CA SER A 57 14.98 16.68 9.10
C SER A 57 13.61 17.05 8.52
N MET A 58 12.53 16.46 9.04
CA MET A 58 11.16 16.80 8.60
C MET A 58 10.84 18.29 8.86
N ILE A 59 11.26 18.83 10.00
CA ILE A 59 11.07 20.24 10.34
C ILE A 59 11.84 21.11 9.35
N SER A 60 13.11 20.80 9.11
CA SER A 60 13.98 21.57 8.22
C SER A 60 13.49 21.56 6.78
N GLU A 61 12.89 20.46 6.33
CA GLU A 61 12.41 20.28 4.96
C GLU A 61 10.92 20.65 4.79
N ASN A 62 10.21 20.95 5.88
CA ASN A 62 8.76 21.19 5.89
C ASN A 62 7.98 20.04 5.22
N LYS A 63 8.32 18.78 5.51
CA LYS A 63 7.67 17.59 4.97
C LYS A 63 6.85 16.87 6.04
N SER A 64 5.84 16.11 5.63
CA SER A 64 4.98 15.36 6.53
C SER A 64 4.87 13.90 6.12
N ILE A 65 4.84 13.01 7.11
CA ILE A 65 4.55 11.59 6.93
C ILE A 65 3.38 11.20 7.83
N MET A 66 2.44 10.46 7.28
CA MET A 66 1.27 9.94 8.00
C MET A 66 1.21 8.42 7.81
N GLY A 67 1.08 7.69 8.92
CA GLY A 67 0.78 6.26 8.88
C GLY A 67 -0.73 6.03 8.86
N PHE A 68 -1.19 5.07 8.06
CA PHE A 68 -2.58 4.68 7.98
C PHE A 68 -2.71 3.16 7.90
N ASN A 69 -3.50 2.57 8.80
CA ASN A 69 -3.82 1.15 8.75
C ASN A 69 -5.32 0.95 8.98
N LEU A 70 -6.01 0.52 7.94
CA LEU A 70 -7.45 0.33 7.95
C LEU A 70 -7.92 -0.69 9.01
N ILE A 71 -7.12 -1.74 9.25
CA ILE A 71 -7.49 -2.81 10.20
C ILE A 71 -7.65 -2.27 11.62
N TRP A 72 -6.81 -1.34 12.03
CA TRP A 72 -6.87 -0.75 13.37
C TRP A 72 -7.93 0.34 13.53
N LEU A 73 -8.64 0.69 12.46
CA LEU A 73 -9.76 1.63 12.48
C LEU A 73 -11.12 0.94 12.57
N TRP A 74 -11.13 -0.38 12.80
CA TRP A 74 -12.38 -1.15 12.88
C TRP A 74 -13.32 -0.65 13.97
N ASP A 75 -12.79 -0.20 15.09
CA ASP A 75 -13.59 0.39 16.19
C ASP A 75 -14.13 1.80 15.87
N HIS A 76 -13.71 2.38 14.74
CA HIS A 76 -14.10 3.71 14.25
C HIS A 76 -14.86 3.67 12.93
N LEU A 77 -15.65 2.62 12.69
CA LEU A 77 -16.38 2.41 11.43
C LEU A 77 -17.27 3.60 11.02
N HIS A 78 -17.82 4.33 11.98
CA HIS A 78 -18.62 5.51 11.70
C HIS A 78 -17.82 6.62 11.00
N ILE A 79 -16.55 6.81 11.38
CA ILE A 79 -15.63 7.76 10.73
C ILE A 79 -15.29 7.26 9.34
N LEU A 80 -14.94 5.98 9.21
CA LEU A 80 -14.60 5.37 7.93
C LEU A 80 -15.75 5.47 6.92
N ARG A 81 -16.99 5.28 7.38
CA ARG A 81 -18.16 5.40 6.51
C ARG A 81 -18.26 6.80 5.92
N THR A 82 -18.09 7.83 6.74
CA THR A 82 -18.08 9.22 6.27
C THR A 82 -17.00 9.46 5.22
N TYR A 83 -15.79 8.98 5.46
CA TYR A 83 -14.70 9.10 4.49
C TYR A 83 -14.97 8.32 3.20
N PHE A 84 -15.58 7.14 3.28
CA PHE A 84 -15.99 6.38 2.10
C PHE A 84 -17.03 7.13 1.27
N ASP A 85 -18.03 7.71 1.92
CA ASP A 85 -19.07 8.50 1.25
C ASP A 85 -18.48 9.72 0.54
N ASP A 86 -17.49 10.38 1.14
CA ASP A 86 -16.80 11.51 0.54
C ASP A 86 -15.88 11.09 -0.62
N LEU A 87 -15.13 10.00 -0.46
CA LEU A 87 -14.31 9.44 -1.54
C LEU A 87 -15.14 8.99 -2.73
N TRP A 88 -16.33 8.43 -2.50
CA TRP A 88 -17.22 8.01 -3.56
C TRP A 88 -17.72 9.17 -4.42
N LYS A 89 -17.92 10.34 -3.81
CA LYS A 89 -18.29 11.56 -4.54
C LYS A 89 -17.16 12.08 -5.45
N ILE A 90 -15.91 11.84 -5.07
CA ILE A 90 -14.72 12.30 -5.80
C ILE A 90 -14.30 11.29 -6.89
N SER A 91 -14.44 10.00 -6.61
CA SER A 91 -14.03 8.91 -7.51
C SER A 91 -15.18 8.50 -8.42
N SER A 92 -15.38 9.23 -9.51
CA SER A 92 -16.39 8.91 -10.53
C SER A 92 -15.88 7.99 -11.65
N GLU A 93 -14.58 7.78 -11.73
CA GLU A 93 -13.95 6.97 -12.78
C GLU A 93 -14.10 5.47 -12.48
N PRO A 94 -14.57 4.65 -13.44
CA PRO A 94 -14.63 3.21 -13.26
C PRO A 94 -13.22 2.62 -13.13
N GLN A 95 -13.07 1.68 -12.21
CA GLN A 95 -11.80 1.01 -11.99
C GLN A 95 -11.41 0.18 -13.23
N HIS A 96 -10.14 0.26 -13.64
CA HIS A 96 -9.64 -0.58 -14.71
C HIS A 96 -9.64 -2.06 -14.29
N ILE A 97 -10.43 -2.87 -15.02
CA ILE A 97 -10.50 -4.32 -14.82
C ILE A 97 -9.51 -4.96 -15.81
N GLY A 98 -8.43 -5.51 -15.27
CA GLY A 98 -7.42 -6.18 -16.07
C GLY A 98 -7.86 -7.56 -16.52
N ARG A 99 -8.47 -8.33 -15.62
CA ARG A 99 -8.94 -9.69 -15.92
C ARG A 99 -10.11 -10.12 -15.03
N VAL A 100 -11.00 -10.92 -15.61
CA VAL A 100 -12.13 -11.55 -14.92
C VAL A 100 -11.94 -13.06 -14.93
N TYR A 101 -12.10 -13.70 -13.78
CA TYR A 101 -12.10 -15.14 -13.61
C TYR A 101 -13.45 -15.61 -13.08
N ASP A 102 -13.89 -16.79 -13.47
CA ASP A 102 -15.01 -17.44 -12.81
C ASP A 102 -14.53 -18.08 -11.48
N TRP A 103 -15.43 -18.25 -10.54
CA TRP A 103 -15.14 -18.81 -9.21
C TRP A 103 -14.32 -20.10 -9.27
N ASN A 104 -14.66 -21.01 -10.18
CA ASN A 104 -13.96 -22.29 -10.36
C ASN A 104 -12.47 -22.13 -10.76
N HIS A 105 -12.07 -20.94 -11.20
CA HIS A 105 -10.71 -20.61 -11.59
C HIS A 105 -10.00 -19.67 -10.60
N MET A 106 -10.53 -19.55 -9.37
CA MET A 106 -9.98 -18.66 -8.34
C MET A 106 -8.48 -18.91 -8.08
N HIS A 107 -8.04 -20.17 -8.10
CA HIS A 107 -6.63 -20.50 -7.94
C HIS A 107 -5.72 -19.87 -9.02
N LYS A 108 -6.21 -19.76 -10.27
CA LYS A 108 -5.46 -19.10 -11.35
C LYS A 108 -5.40 -17.58 -11.13
N ALA A 109 -6.51 -16.99 -10.68
CA ALA A 109 -6.56 -15.58 -10.34
C ALA A 109 -5.57 -15.21 -9.23
N LEU A 110 -5.50 -16.03 -8.17
CA LEU A 110 -4.55 -15.83 -7.07
C LEU A 110 -3.10 -15.98 -7.52
N ASN A 111 -2.79 -16.97 -8.33
CA ASN A 111 -1.43 -17.17 -8.88
C ASN A 111 -1.01 -15.99 -9.77
N GLU A 112 -1.92 -15.49 -10.60
CA GLU A 112 -1.64 -14.32 -11.43
C GLU A 112 -1.44 -13.06 -10.58
N PHE A 113 -2.29 -12.84 -9.58
CA PHE A 113 -2.15 -11.72 -8.64
C PHE A 113 -0.80 -11.78 -7.91
N GLN A 114 -0.42 -12.97 -7.42
CA GLN A 114 0.85 -13.18 -6.72
C GLN A 114 2.07 -12.97 -7.63
N SER A 115 1.92 -13.11 -8.94
CA SER A 115 3.02 -12.89 -9.89
C SER A 115 3.52 -11.44 -9.91
N GLY A 116 2.73 -10.48 -9.43
CA GLY A 116 3.02 -9.05 -9.47
C GLY A 116 3.01 -8.44 -10.88
N LYS A 117 2.57 -9.19 -11.90
CA LYS A 117 2.55 -8.74 -13.31
C LYS A 117 1.18 -8.26 -13.77
N THR A 118 0.23 -8.18 -12.87
CA THR A 118 -1.14 -7.77 -13.17
C THR A 118 -1.24 -6.26 -13.40
N ILE A 119 -2.04 -5.86 -14.38
CA ILE A 119 -2.41 -4.47 -14.65
C ILE A 119 -3.92 -4.36 -14.44
N GLY A 120 -4.36 -3.47 -13.55
CA GLY A 120 -5.76 -3.32 -13.16
C GLY A 120 -6.23 -4.35 -12.12
N LYS A 121 -7.51 -4.37 -11.88
CA LYS A 121 -8.13 -5.27 -10.90
C LYS A 121 -8.33 -6.67 -11.48
N ILE A 122 -8.09 -7.69 -10.65
CA ILE A 122 -8.56 -9.06 -10.91
C ILE A 122 -9.92 -9.20 -10.25
N VAL A 123 -10.93 -9.57 -11.01
CA VAL A 123 -12.31 -9.75 -10.55
C VAL A 123 -12.65 -11.24 -10.61
N ILE A 124 -13.29 -11.74 -9.54
CA ILE A 124 -13.87 -13.08 -9.50
C ILE A 124 -15.38 -12.93 -9.65
N ARG A 125 -15.92 -13.59 -10.67
CA ARG A 125 -17.37 -13.66 -10.90
C ARG A 125 -17.90 -14.91 -10.22
N LEU A 126 -18.90 -14.74 -9.37
CA LEU A 126 -19.67 -15.79 -8.72
C LEU A 126 -20.70 -16.40 -9.65
#